data_f569455c804fb0a42b5f69bcbd479ad7
#
_entry.id   f569455c804fb0a42b5f69bcbd479ad7
#
_cell.length_a   1.000
_cell.length_b   1.000
_cell.length_c   1.000
_cell.angle_alpha   90.00
_cell.angle_beta   90.00
_cell.angle_gamma   90.00
#
_symmetry.space_group_name_H-M   'P 1'
#
loop_
_entity.id
_entity.type
_entity.pdbx_description
1 polymer ?
#
loop_
_entity_poly.entity_id
_entity_poly.type
_entity_poly.pdbx_seq_one_letter_code
_entity_poly.pdbx_strand_id
1 'polypeptide(L)'
;DLAEFEVLYLFVDGIAERLHLGQPREAVLAAWGFTAEGKKVLLGLSPGTKEDTASCRDFLRDLKNRNLCDPLLVSSDGAPGLIRAVEETFPRSLRQRCLAHKMRNLESKVPLEKWPEVKSAAWSEYTAASPKLAELLRDEFRRTYERELPAATACFLDDFAACIAHLKLPLAHR
;
A
#
# COMPACT_ATOMS: atom_id res chain seq x y z
N ASP A 1 11.85 7.18 21.18
CA ASP A 1 11.54 8.42 20.48
C ASP A 1 11.85 8.23 18.99
N LEU A 2 10.93 8.67 18.09
CA LEU A 2 11.11 8.55 16.64
C LEU A 2 11.51 9.89 16.00
N ALA A 3 11.67 10.96 16.78
CA ALA A 3 12.09 12.27 16.28
C ALA A 3 13.49 12.26 15.66
N GLU A 4 14.34 11.30 16.04
CA GLU A 4 15.68 11.13 15.50
C GLU A 4 15.72 10.62 14.04
N PHE A 5 14.58 10.07 13.55
CA PHE A 5 14.48 9.52 12.21
C PHE A 5 13.72 10.47 11.27
N GLU A 6 14.38 11.01 10.27
CA GLU A 6 13.71 11.70 9.17
C GLU A 6 13.12 10.64 8.21
N VAL A 7 11.94 10.11 8.56
CA VAL A 7 11.27 9.07 7.76
C VAL A 7 10.56 9.73 6.57
N LEU A 8 11.01 9.38 5.36
CA LEU A 8 10.37 9.84 4.10
C LEU A 8 9.25 8.91 3.65
N TYR A 9 9.42 7.60 3.81
CA TYR A 9 8.44 6.60 3.40
C TYR A 9 8.11 5.70 4.57
N LEU A 10 6.81 5.56 4.84
CA LEU A 10 6.28 4.65 5.83
C LEU A 10 5.56 3.50 5.12
N PHE A 11 5.87 2.27 5.49
CA PHE A 11 5.19 1.05 5.04
C PHE A 11 4.50 0.43 6.24
N VAL A 12 3.19 0.23 6.12
CA VAL A 12 2.37 -0.42 7.16
C VAL A 12 1.71 -1.63 6.54
N ASP A 13 1.88 -2.78 7.16
CA ASP A 13 1.36 -4.05 6.68
C ASP A 13 0.87 -4.92 7.84
N GLY A 14 -0.20 -5.68 7.58
CA GLY A 14 -0.64 -6.75 8.46
C GLY A 14 0.04 -8.05 8.06
N ILE A 15 0.87 -8.59 8.93
CA ILE A 15 1.52 -9.88 8.73
C ILE A 15 0.91 -10.96 9.62
N ALA A 16 0.83 -12.19 9.13
CA ALA A 16 0.34 -13.33 9.91
C ALA A 16 1.55 -14.13 10.43
N GLU A 17 1.84 -13.96 11.72
CA GLU A 17 2.98 -14.61 12.37
C GLU A 17 2.55 -15.60 13.46
N ARG A 18 3.39 -16.61 13.71
CA ARG A 18 3.19 -17.54 14.80
C ARG A 18 3.96 -17.03 16.02
N LEU A 19 3.26 -16.29 16.89
CA LEU A 19 3.86 -15.70 18.09
C LEU A 19 4.08 -16.72 19.20
N HIS A 20 3.26 -17.77 19.24
CA HIS A 20 3.33 -18.83 20.26
C HIS A 20 3.44 -20.20 19.61
N LEU A 21 4.31 -21.06 20.14
CA LEU A 21 4.47 -22.45 19.70
C LEU A 21 3.14 -23.21 19.87
N GLY A 22 2.73 -23.91 18.79
CA GLY A 22 1.49 -24.70 18.80
C GLY A 22 0.19 -23.91 18.64
N GLN A 23 0.24 -22.58 18.61
CA GLN A 23 -0.92 -21.73 18.35
C GLN A 23 -1.09 -21.38 16.87
N PRO A 24 -2.29 -21.00 16.42
CA PRO A 24 -2.52 -20.43 15.09
C PRO A 24 -1.64 -19.19 14.85
N ARG A 25 -1.49 -18.82 13.59
CA ARG A 25 -0.89 -17.53 13.25
C ARG A 25 -1.78 -16.39 13.73
N GLU A 26 -1.16 -15.39 14.30
CA GLU A 26 -1.82 -14.18 14.79
C GLU A 26 -1.50 -13.01 13.85
N ALA A 27 -2.45 -12.07 13.71
CA ALA A 27 -2.22 -10.85 12.95
C ALA A 27 -1.27 -9.95 13.74
N VAL A 28 -0.27 -9.40 13.06
CA VAL A 28 0.70 -8.43 13.61
C VAL A 28 0.72 -7.24 12.66
N LEU A 29 0.40 -6.05 13.17
CA LEU A 29 0.67 -4.82 12.43
C LEU A 29 2.16 -4.47 12.55
N ALA A 30 2.80 -4.23 11.42
CA ALA A 30 4.20 -3.84 11.34
C ALA A 30 4.34 -2.51 10.61
N ALA A 31 5.19 -1.62 11.11
CA ALA A 31 5.51 -0.36 10.48
C ALA A 31 7.02 -0.24 10.22
N TRP A 32 7.39 -0.04 8.96
CA TRP A 32 8.76 0.16 8.51
C TRP A 32 8.92 1.54 7.90
N GLY A 33 9.97 2.24 8.31
CA GLY A 33 10.36 3.53 7.73
C GLY A 33 11.60 3.41 6.85
N PHE A 34 11.63 4.21 5.78
CA PHE A 34 12.88 4.53 5.06
C PHE A 34 13.20 5.99 5.32
N THR A 35 14.40 6.23 5.87
CA THR A 35 14.87 7.58 6.22
C THR A 35 15.45 8.31 5.02
N ALA A 36 15.68 9.62 5.20
CA ALA A 36 16.35 10.45 4.20
C ALA A 36 17.74 9.94 3.82
N GLU A 37 18.43 9.26 4.74
CA GLU A 37 19.76 8.63 4.51
C GLU A 37 19.64 7.24 3.82
N GLY A 38 18.42 6.81 3.45
CA GLY A 38 18.19 5.51 2.80
C GLY A 38 18.22 4.32 3.76
N LYS A 39 18.19 4.53 5.07
CA LYS A 39 18.15 3.44 6.06
C LYS A 39 16.74 2.91 6.22
N LYS A 40 16.60 1.58 6.31
CA LYS A 40 15.36 0.90 6.68
C LYS A 40 15.32 0.72 8.20
N VAL A 41 14.27 1.22 8.84
CA VAL A 41 14.08 1.19 10.29
C VAL A 41 12.75 0.55 10.63
N LEU A 42 12.73 -0.38 11.60
CA LEU A 42 11.50 -0.89 12.20
C LEU A 42 10.98 0.13 13.21
N LEU A 43 9.82 0.72 12.94
CA LEU A 43 9.23 1.78 13.76
C LEU A 43 8.26 1.25 14.81
N GLY A 44 7.58 0.14 14.52
CA GLY A 44 6.64 -0.48 15.46
C GLY A 44 6.15 -1.84 15.03
N LEU A 45 5.77 -2.63 16.03
CA LEU A 45 5.07 -3.91 15.89
C LEU A 45 3.92 -3.92 16.91
N SER A 46 2.73 -4.35 16.49
CA SER A 46 1.58 -4.53 17.36
C SER A 46 0.99 -5.93 17.15
N PRO A 47 1.32 -6.90 18.01
CA PRO A 47 0.81 -8.27 17.91
C PRO A 47 -0.66 -8.36 18.37
N GLY A 48 -1.39 -9.35 17.84
CA GLY A 48 -2.77 -9.64 18.24
C GLY A 48 -3.79 -8.60 17.79
N THR A 49 -3.41 -7.69 16.89
CA THR A 49 -4.27 -6.59 16.43
C THR A 49 -5.23 -7.10 15.36
N LYS A 50 -6.52 -6.85 15.57
CA LYS A 50 -7.50 -6.98 14.48
C LYS A 50 -7.25 -5.87 13.47
N GLU A 51 -7.43 -6.17 12.19
CA GLU A 51 -7.33 -5.16 11.11
C GLU A 51 -8.57 -4.22 11.05
N ASP A 52 -9.17 -3.94 12.21
CA ASP A 52 -10.24 -2.96 12.33
C ASP A 52 -9.66 -1.53 12.40
N THR A 53 -10.50 -0.55 12.07
CA THR A 53 -10.09 0.86 12.01
C THR A 53 -9.56 1.38 13.35
N ALA A 54 -10.10 0.94 14.47
CA ALA A 54 -9.70 1.41 15.79
C ALA A 54 -8.30 0.94 16.15
N SER A 55 -8.03 -0.35 15.99
CA SER A 55 -6.72 -0.96 16.24
C SER A 55 -5.63 -0.38 15.33
N CYS A 56 -5.93 -0.23 14.03
CA CYS A 56 -5.02 0.41 13.08
C CYS A 56 -4.72 1.87 13.45
N ARG A 57 -5.75 2.62 13.84
CA ARG A 57 -5.60 4.01 14.28
C ARG A 57 -4.74 4.13 15.54
N ASP A 58 -4.98 3.29 16.55
CA ASP A 58 -4.22 3.32 17.79
C ASP A 58 -2.74 2.99 17.54
N PHE A 59 -2.46 2.02 16.68
CA PHE A 59 -1.10 1.70 16.26
C PHE A 59 -0.40 2.88 15.57
N LEU A 60 -1.05 3.54 14.61
CA LEU A 60 -0.48 4.69 13.91
C LEU A 60 -0.35 5.92 14.82
N ARG A 61 -1.29 6.13 15.74
CA ARG A 61 -1.20 7.18 16.76
C ARG A 61 -0.04 6.97 17.74
N ASP A 62 0.27 5.72 18.09
CA ASP A 62 1.47 5.42 18.88
C ASP A 62 2.74 5.93 18.17
N LEU A 63 2.87 5.71 16.86
CA LEU A 63 4.01 6.25 16.12
C LEU A 63 4.06 7.78 16.20
N LYS A 64 2.93 8.46 16.08
CA LYS A 64 2.84 9.93 16.23
C LYS A 64 3.19 10.38 17.65
N ASN A 65 2.70 9.69 18.67
CA ASN A 65 2.99 9.99 20.08
C ASN A 65 4.48 9.80 20.41
N ARG A 66 5.16 8.95 19.67
CA ARG A 66 6.62 8.77 19.71
C ARG A 66 7.36 9.75 18.80
N ASN A 67 6.71 10.84 18.39
CA ASN A 67 7.25 11.95 17.59
C ASN A 67 7.59 11.61 16.13
N LEU A 68 6.95 10.60 15.51
CA LEU A 68 7.08 10.40 14.08
C LEU A 68 6.45 11.57 13.32
N CYS A 69 7.24 12.29 12.53
CA CYS A 69 6.73 13.32 11.60
C CYS A 69 5.90 12.68 10.48
N ASP A 70 5.06 13.49 9.80
CA ASP A 70 4.33 13.00 8.63
C ASP A 70 5.30 12.63 7.50
N PRO A 71 5.32 11.36 7.07
CA PRO A 71 6.15 10.97 5.92
C PRO A 71 5.66 11.62 4.63
N LEU A 72 6.49 11.63 3.59
CA LEU A 72 6.05 12.06 2.25
C LEU A 72 4.98 11.10 1.71
N LEU A 73 5.16 9.79 1.95
CA LEU A 73 4.28 8.76 1.44
C LEU A 73 4.10 7.66 2.49
N VAL A 74 2.85 7.22 2.66
CA VAL A 74 2.48 6.05 3.48
C VAL A 74 1.92 4.98 2.59
N SER A 75 2.60 3.84 2.51
CA SER A 75 2.17 2.66 1.77
C SER A 75 1.50 1.66 2.70
N SER A 76 0.30 1.20 2.34
CA SER A 76 -0.43 0.16 3.05
C SER A 76 -1.15 -0.79 2.10
N ASP A 77 -1.62 -1.90 2.62
CA ASP A 77 -2.54 -2.78 1.90
C ASP A 77 -3.90 -2.09 1.70
N GLY A 78 -4.89 -2.83 1.22
CA GLY A 78 -6.21 -2.29 0.93
C GLY A 78 -7.25 -2.58 2.00
N ALA A 79 -6.87 -2.95 3.19
CA ALA A 79 -7.81 -3.12 4.29
C ALA A 79 -8.50 -1.77 4.60
N PRO A 80 -9.85 -1.69 4.54
CA PRO A 80 -10.55 -0.41 4.72
C PRO A 80 -10.24 0.27 6.06
N GLY A 81 -10.01 -0.54 7.11
CA GLY A 81 -9.62 -0.05 8.43
C GLY A 81 -8.28 0.66 8.41
N LEU A 82 -7.29 0.08 7.73
CA LEU A 82 -5.95 0.66 7.64
C LEU A 82 -5.93 1.89 6.72
N ILE A 83 -6.65 1.86 5.59
CA ILE A 83 -6.80 3.03 4.70
C ILE A 83 -7.30 4.23 5.50
N ARG A 84 -8.42 4.07 6.23
CA ARG A 84 -9.01 5.15 7.03
C ARG A 84 -8.07 5.62 8.14
N ALA A 85 -7.40 4.70 8.83
CA ALA A 85 -6.45 5.04 9.89
C ALA A 85 -5.26 5.86 9.36
N VAL A 86 -4.72 5.51 8.18
CA VAL A 86 -3.65 6.27 7.51
C VAL A 86 -4.11 7.68 7.16
N GLU A 87 -5.28 7.83 6.52
CA GLU A 87 -5.81 9.13 6.10
C GLU A 87 -6.09 10.06 7.30
N GLU A 88 -6.57 9.50 8.43
CA GLU A 88 -6.84 10.26 9.65
C GLU A 88 -5.54 10.63 10.40
N THR A 89 -4.53 9.77 10.40
CA THR A 89 -3.31 9.95 11.22
C THR A 89 -2.24 10.76 10.49
N PHE A 90 -2.12 10.60 9.17
CA PHE A 90 -1.13 11.26 8.33
C PHE A 90 -1.77 12.04 7.17
N PRO A 91 -2.61 13.05 7.46
CA PRO A 91 -3.39 13.76 6.44
C PRO A 91 -2.55 14.55 5.43
N ARG A 92 -1.29 14.83 5.73
CA ARG A 92 -0.36 15.53 4.84
C ARG A 92 0.46 14.58 3.96
N SER A 93 0.42 13.28 4.23
CA SER A 93 1.16 12.28 3.47
C SER A 93 0.39 11.84 2.23
N LEU A 94 1.09 11.49 1.16
CA LEU A 94 0.50 10.78 0.05
C LEU A 94 0.17 9.34 0.50
N ARG A 95 -1.08 8.92 0.35
CA ARG A 95 -1.44 7.51 0.58
C ARG A 95 -1.15 6.71 -0.68
N GLN A 96 -0.35 5.67 -0.53
CA GLN A 96 0.01 4.71 -1.57
C GLN A 96 -0.61 3.34 -1.27
N ARG A 97 -1.27 2.76 -2.24
CA ARG A 97 -1.70 1.37 -2.19
C ARG A 97 -0.50 0.45 -2.42
N CYS A 98 -0.31 -0.58 -1.62
CA CYS A 98 0.73 -1.58 -1.83
C CYS A 98 0.51 -2.31 -3.16
N LEU A 99 1.39 -2.08 -4.13
CA LEU A 99 1.27 -2.66 -5.48
C LEU A 99 1.47 -4.18 -5.47
N ALA A 100 2.27 -4.72 -4.55
CA ALA A 100 2.44 -6.17 -4.42
C ALA A 100 1.11 -6.85 -4.04
N HIS A 101 0.38 -6.30 -3.06
CA HIS A 101 -0.95 -6.78 -2.69
C HIS A 101 -1.97 -6.55 -3.82
N LYS A 102 -1.93 -5.40 -4.46
CA LYS A 102 -2.82 -5.07 -5.59
C LYS A 102 -2.64 -6.06 -6.75
N MET A 103 -1.40 -6.33 -7.15
CA MET A 103 -1.10 -7.28 -8.22
C MET A 103 -1.51 -8.72 -7.86
N ARG A 104 -1.30 -9.16 -6.62
CA ARG A 104 -1.77 -10.48 -6.15
C ARG A 104 -3.30 -10.59 -6.18
N ASN A 105 -4.00 -9.53 -5.78
CA ASN A 105 -5.46 -9.48 -5.85
C ASN A 105 -5.97 -9.50 -7.30
N LEU A 106 -5.28 -8.81 -8.21
CA LEU A 106 -5.59 -8.81 -9.64
C LEU A 106 -5.37 -10.21 -10.24
N GLU A 107 -4.23 -10.83 -9.96
CA GLU A 107 -3.88 -12.19 -10.41
C GLU A 107 -4.96 -13.22 -10.06
N SER A 108 -5.51 -13.15 -8.85
CA SER A 108 -6.57 -14.08 -8.40
C SER A 108 -7.88 -13.96 -9.18
N LYS A 109 -8.04 -12.96 -10.04
CA LYS A 109 -9.24 -12.67 -10.84
C LYS A 109 -9.04 -12.83 -12.34
N VAL A 110 -7.86 -13.29 -12.75
CA VAL A 110 -7.47 -13.44 -14.15
C VAL A 110 -7.16 -14.91 -14.43
N PRO A 111 -7.68 -15.48 -15.54
CA PRO A 111 -7.26 -16.82 -15.98
C PRO A 111 -5.74 -16.91 -16.18
N LEU A 112 -5.16 -18.05 -15.84
CA LEU A 112 -3.70 -18.24 -15.84
C LEU A 112 -3.07 -17.93 -17.20
N GLU A 113 -3.72 -18.32 -18.28
CA GLU A 113 -3.27 -18.12 -19.66
C GLU A 113 -3.25 -16.61 -20.05
N LYS A 114 -4.09 -15.79 -19.43
CA LYS A 114 -4.16 -14.34 -19.69
C LYS A 114 -3.32 -13.51 -18.74
N TRP A 115 -2.87 -14.11 -17.63
CA TRP A 115 -2.16 -13.36 -16.60
C TRP A 115 -0.90 -12.64 -17.10
N PRO A 116 -0.04 -13.23 -17.98
CA PRO A 116 1.15 -12.52 -18.46
C PRO A 116 0.83 -11.20 -19.18
N GLU A 117 -0.22 -11.19 -19.99
CA GLU A 117 -0.68 -10.01 -20.73
C GLU A 117 -1.24 -8.94 -19.79
N VAL A 118 -2.22 -9.34 -18.95
CA VAL A 118 -2.87 -8.44 -17.98
C VAL A 118 -1.86 -7.86 -16.98
N LYS A 119 -0.92 -8.70 -16.51
CA LYS A 119 0.17 -8.27 -15.64
C LYS A 119 1.04 -7.20 -16.30
N SER A 120 1.41 -7.39 -17.56
CA SER A 120 2.23 -6.43 -18.31
C SER A 120 1.50 -5.11 -18.48
N ALA A 121 0.21 -5.15 -18.84
CA ALA A 121 -0.61 -3.96 -18.98
C ALA A 121 -0.68 -3.20 -17.64
N ALA A 122 -1.10 -3.85 -16.55
CA ALA A 122 -1.20 -3.22 -15.22
C ALA A 122 0.13 -2.63 -14.73
N TRP A 123 1.24 -3.32 -14.99
CA TRP A 123 2.57 -2.85 -14.59
C TRP A 123 3.01 -1.60 -15.36
N SER A 124 2.67 -1.53 -16.66
CA SER A 124 2.96 -0.35 -17.47
C SER A 124 2.31 0.92 -16.93
N GLU A 125 1.14 0.79 -16.33
CA GLU A 125 0.39 1.90 -15.73
C GLU A 125 0.99 2.33 -14.39
N TYR A 126 1.34 1.37 -13.54
CA TYR A 126 1.96 1.66 -12.25
C TYR A 126 3.39 2.20 -12.36
N THR A 127 4.06 1.95 -13.50
CA THR A 127 5.42 2.45 -13.78
C THR A 127 5.45 3.56 -14.83
N ALA A 128 4.30 4.16 -15.13
CA ALA A 128 4.19 5.22 -16.12
C ALA A 128 5.07 6.44 -15.78
N ALA A 129 5.49 7.19 -16.77
CA ALA A 129 6.36 8.35 -16.59
C ALA A 129 5.67 9.49 -15.81
N SER A 130 4.33 9.53 -15.82
CA SER A 130 3.54 10.55 -15.10
C SER A 130 2.17 10.02 -14.70
N PRO A 131 1.51 10.66 -13.69
CA PRO A 131 0.14 10.34 -13.33
C PRO A 131 -0.84 10.44 -14.52
N LYS A 132 -0.67 11.46 -15.36
CA LYS A 132 -1.52 11.68 -16.54
C LYS A 132 -1.40 10.52 -17.54
N LEU A 133 -0.19 10.02 -17.78
CA LEU A 133 0.01 8.86 -18.66
C LEU A 133 -0.60 7.61 -18.03
N ALA A 134 -0.44 7.40 -16.72
CA ALA A 134 -1.06 6.27 -16.02
C ALA A 134 -2.60 6.28 -16.15
N GLU A 135 -3.22 7.46 -16.06
CA GLU A 135 -4.67 7.60 -16.25
C GLU A 135 -5.12 7.26 -17.67
N LEU A 136 -4.35 7.65 -18.70
CA LEU A 136 -4.65 7.29 -20.08
C LEU A 136 -4.54 5.76 -20.30
N LEU A 137 -3.49 5.14 -19.77
CA LEU A 137 -3.29 3.70 -19.84
C LEU A 137 -4.38 2.94 -19.06
N ARG A 138 -4.81 3.44 -17.90
CA ARG A 138 -5.96 2.92 -17.13
C ARG A 138 -7.22 2.86 -17.99
N ASP A 139 -7.51 3.93 -18.72
CA ASP A 139 -8.72 4.00 -19.56
C ASP A 139 -8.63 3.02 -20.74
N GLU A 140 -7.41 2.76 -21.24
CA GLU A 140 -7.15 1.73 -22.24
C GLU A 140 -7.32 0.32 -21.66
N PHE A 141 -6.75 0.05 -20.47
CA PHE A 141 -6.95 -1.22 -19.77
C PHE A 141 -8.44 -1.52 -19.59
N ARG A 142 -9.20 -0.53 -19.12
CA ARG A 142 -10.63 -0.65 -18.96
C ARG A 142 -11.31 -1.04 -20.27
N ARG A 143 -11.07 -0.32 -21.36
CA ARG A 143 -11.66 -0.61 -22.67
C ARG A 143 -11.31 -2.01 -23.18
N THR A 144 -10.08 -2.46 -22.93
CA THR A 144 -9.58 -3.75 -23.39
C THR A 144 -10.21 -4.92 -22.62
N TYR A 145 -10.31 -4.80 -21.28
CA TYR A 145 -10.60 -5.96 -20.42
C TYR A 145 -11.98 -5.93 -19.77
N GLU A 146 -12.71 -4.80 -19.75
CA GLU A 146 -13.98 -4.67 -19.01
C GLU A 146 -15.03 -5.69 -19.44
N ARG A 147 -15.10 -6.01 -20.72
CA ARG A 147 -16.08 -6.95 -21.27
C ARG A 147 -15.75 -8.40 -20.97
N GLU A 148 -14.49 -8.75 -21.07
CA GLU A 148 -14.02 -10.13 -20.94
C GLU A 148 -13.65 -10.50 -19.50
N LEU A 149 -13.03 -9.56 -18.76
CA LEU A 149 -12.54 -9.74 -17.39
C LEU A 149 -13.12 -8.67 -16.44
N PRO A 150 -14.45 -8.60 -16.27
CA PRO A 150 -15.08 -7.52 -15.50
C PRO A 150 -14.63 -7.47 -14.04
N ALA A 151 -14.42 -8.62 -13.40
CA ALA A 151 -13.96 -8.68 -12.01
C ALA A 151 -12.50 -8.24 -11.85
N ALA A 152 -11.64 -8.55 -12.82
CA ALA A 152 -10.26 -8.10 -12.85
C ALA A 152 -10.20 -6.59 -13.10
N THR A 153 -10.99 -6.08 -14.05
CA THR A 153 -11.09 -4.65 -14.35
C THR A 153 -11.58 -3.86 -13.15
N ALA A 154 -12.65 -4.31 -12.47
CA ALA A 154 -13.12 -3.67 -11.25
C ALA A 154 -12.04 -3.66 -10.16
N CYS A 155 -11.35 -4.79 -9.95
CA CYS A 155 -10.23 -4.87 -9.03
C CYS A 155 -9.10 -3.91 -9.40
N PHE A 156 -8.75 -3.80 -10.67
CA PHE A 156 -7.69 -2.90 -11.15
C PHE A 156 -8.06 -1.43 -10.94
N LEU A 157 -9.29 -1.03 -11.24
CA LEU A 157 -9.78 0.34 -11.09
C LEU A 157 -9.98 0.77 -9.63
N ASP A 158 -10.23 -0.20 -8.74
CA ASP A 158 -10.42 0.08 -7.31
C ASP A 158 -9.19 0.79 -6.72
N ASP A 159 -9.44 1.95 -6.14
CA ASP A 159 -8.40 2.78 -5.48
C ASP A 159 -7.20 3.12 -6.39
N PHE A 160 -7.43 3.25 -7.70
CA PHE A 160 -6.37 3.47 -8.70
C PHE A 160 -5.50 4.69 -8.40
N ALA A 161 -6.10 5.80 -7.96
CA ALA A 161 -5.36 7.02 -7.63
C ALA A 161 -4.29 6.79 -6.55
N ALA A 162 -4.59 5.93 -5.57
CA ALA A 162 -3.61 5.53 -4.56
C ALA A 162 -2.56 4.55 -5.10
N CYS A 163 -2.89 3.75 -6.12
CA CYS A 163 -1.90 2.87 -6.75
C CYS A 163 -0.80 3.65 -7.51
N ILE A 164 -1.11 4.85 -7.97
CA ILE A 164 -0.19 5.73 -8.71
C ILE A 164 0.29 6.94 -7.91
N ALA A 165 0.05 6.98 -6.60
CA ALA A 165 0.40 8.15 -5.77
C ALA A 165 1.91 8.45 -5.80
N HIS A 166 2.76 7.43 -5.85
CA HIS A 166 4.23 7.57 -5.96
C HIS A 166 4.67 8.30 -7.24
N LEU A 167 3.87 8.27 -8.33
CA LEU A 167 4.20 9.00 -9.56
C LEU A 167 4.13 10.52 -9.40
N LYS A 168 3.55 11.02 -8.31
CA LYS A 168 3.56 12.45 -7.95
C LYS A 168 4.89 12.89 -7.35
N LEU A 169 5.71 11.95 -6.90
CA LEU A 169 7.03 12.23 -6.36
C LEU A 169 8.07 12.43 -7.48
N PRO A 170 9.18 13.14 -7.21
CA PRO A 170 10.31 13.22 -8.14
C PRO A 170 10.85 11.83 -8.49
N LEU A 171 11.47 11.67 -9.67
CA LEU A 171 12.02 10.39 -10.15
C LEU A 171 12.96 9.71 -9.14
N ALA A 172 13.77 10.49 -8.44
CA ALA A 172 14.68 9.96 -7.42
C ALA A 172 13.98 9.30 -6.21
N HIS A 173 12.65 9.48 -6.11
CA HIS A 173 11.81 9.00 -5.00
C HIS A 173 10.74 7.98 -5.45
N ARG A 174 10.87 7.40 -6.65
CA ARG A 174 9.91 6.42 -7.22
C ARG A 174 10.38 5.00 -7.13
#